data_26f1e17f44753c5c0f5c4f99f74d07b3
#
_entry.id   26f1e17f44753c5c0f5c4f99f74d07b3
#
_cell.length_a   1.000
_cell.length_b   1.000
_cell.length_c   1.000
_cell.angle_alpha   90.00
_cell.angle_beta   90.00
_cell.angle_gamma   90.00
#
_symmetry.space_group_name_H-M   'P 1'
#
loop_
_entity.id
_entity.type
_entity.pdbx_description
1 polymer ?
#
loop_
_entity_poly.entity_id
_entity_poly.type
_entity_poly.pdbx_seq_one_letter_code
_entity_poly.pdbx_strand_id
1 'polypeptide(L)'
;MFIGRERELSTLDKLYASEIFEFVVLYGRRCVGKTALLNHFIEDKPAIYFMGVESNEKQNLENLSRCILEYTSGISADNSFLSFQAALETVFKLSEKERLILVIDEYPYAARASKSLASTLQLLIDRYKDRSKLMLILCGSSMSYMEDHVLAYKAPLYGRRTAQIKLLPFDFEETCRYFGNFSNEEKAIAYGIVGGTPQYLLQINDNLSIEENIKNTFFEPTSTLYEEPTNLLKQEVREPAIYTAIITAIATGYSRMSEISSKVGEETNVCTSYLRNLVSLGIVTKETPYGEKASKKSIYSIDDNMFRFWYRFVPENSSMISRGAADLVYRRIEPYISDYMGKVFEEICKQYLWKLLLSGSSPIEFNSLGRWWGNDPINKCQAE
;
A
#
# COMPACT_ATOMS: atom_id res chain seq x y z
N MET A 1 -13.11 -15.21 2.07
CA MET A 1 -11.88 -16.03 2.24
C MET A 1 -10.70 -15.08 2.44
N PHE A 2 -9.87 -15.25 3.47
CA PHE A 2 -8.63 -14.50 3.67
C PHE A 2 -7.51 -15.20 2.87
N ILE A 3 -6.71 -14.45 2.11
CA ILE A 3 -5.68 -15.01 1.22
C ILE A 3 -4.36 -14.31 1.48
N GLY A 4 -3.27 -15.09 1.47
CA GLY A 4 -1.92 -14.57 1.63
C GLY A 4 -1.60 -14.06 3.04
N ARG A 5 -0.57 -13.24 3.16
CA ARG A 5 -0.16 -12.58 4.41
C ARG A 5 0.40 -13.53 5.48
N GLU A 6 0.82 -14.71 5.12
CA GLU A 6 1.35 -15.70 6.06
C GLU A 6 2.56 -15.15 6.83
N ARG A 7 3.39 -14.32 6.17
CA ARG A 7 4.56 -13.71 6.78
C ARG A 7 4.19 -12.66 7.82
N GLU A 8 3.24 -11.78 7.48
CA GLU A 8 2.75 -10.74 8.37
C GLU A 8 2.02 -11.34 9.56
N LEU A 9 1.13 -12.32 9.33
CA LEU A 9 0.44 -13.06 10.40
C LEU A 9 1.44 -13.76 11.32
N SER A 10 2.41 -14.51 10.78
CA SER A 10 3.44 -15.16 11.58
C SER A 10 4.23 -14.16 12.44
N THR A 11 4.49 -12.96 11.92
CA THR A 11 5.15 -11.91 12.69
C THR A 11 4.27 -11.39 13.82
N LEU A 12 3.01 -11.12 13.54
CA LEU A 12 2.04 -10.67 14.55
C LEU A 12 1.81 -11.74 15.63
N ASP A 13 1.69 -13.02 15.24
CA ASP A 13 1.52 -14.13 16.19
C ASP A 13 2.73 -14.31 17.10
N LYS A 14 3.95 -14.19 16.58
CA LYS A 14 5.18 -14.24 17.40
C LYS A 14 5.21 -13.11 18.44
N LEU A 15 4.83 -11.89 18.04
CA LEU A 15 4.76 -10.74 18.94
C LEU A 15 3.62 -10.92 19.99
N TYR A 16 2.50 -11.49 19.58
CA TYR A 16 1.41 -11.79 20.51
C TYR A 16 1.83 -12.82 21.56
N ALA A 17 2.52 -13.87 21.16
CA ALA A 17 3.01 -14.95 22.02
C ALA A 17 4.15 -14.53 22.98
N SER A 18 4.76 -13.36 22.82
CA SER A 18 5.85 -12.88 23.70
C SER A 18 5.38 -12.58 25.14
N GLU A 19 4.08 -12.31 25.33
CA GLU A 19 3.47 -11.96 26.63
C GLU A 19 4.07 -10.72 27.32
N ILE A 20 4.84 -9.91 26.60
CA ILE A 20 5.39 -8.63 27.05
C ILE A 20 4.73 -7.48 26.28
N PHE A 21 5.01 -6.24 26.67
CA PHE A 21 4.58 -5.08 25.91
C PHE A 21 5.16 -5.09 24.51
N GLU A 22 4.28 -4.98 23.52
CA GLU A 22 4.65 -4.87 22.11
C GLU A 22 3.99 -3.65 21.49
N PHE A 23 4.75 -2.93 20.67
CA PHE A 23 4.25 -1.79 19.91
C PHE A 23 4.52 -1.98 18.42
N VAL A 24 3.48 -2.27 17.67
CA VAL A 24 3.52 -2.53 16.22
C VAL A 24 3.00 -1.32 15.45
N VAL A 25 3.74 -0.92 14.42
CA VAL A 25 3.28 0.06 13.44
C VAL A 25 3.00 -0.67 12.13
N LEU A 26 1.71 -0.76 11.77
CA LEU A 26 1.23 -1.35 10.52
C LEU A 26 0.80 -0.23 9.58
N TYR A 27 1.41 -0.12 8.42
CA TYR A 27 1.06 0.92 7.47
C TYR A 27 1.21 0.44 6.02
N GLY A 28 0.58 1.13 5.12
CA GLY A 28 0.59 0.81 3.71
C GLY A 28 -0.50 1.59 2.99
N ARG A 29 -0.42 1.65 1.66
CA ARG A 29 -1.39 2.35 0.83
C ARG A 29 -2.83 1.89 1.13
N ARG A 30 -3.81 2.72 0.78
CA ARG A 30 -5.23 2.30 0.83
C ARG A 30 -5.47 1.05 0.00
N CYS A 31 -6.49 0.29 0.35
CA CYS A 31 -6.96 -0.89 -0.37
C CYS A 31 -6.02 -2.11 -0.36
N VAL A 32 -4.84 -2.06 0.30
CA VAL A 32 -3.90 -3.20 0.39
C VAL A 32 -4.29 -4.28 1.41
N GLY A 33 -5.41 -4.10 2.12
CA GLY A 33 -5.95 -5.12 3.03
C GLY A 33 -5.50 -5.02 4.49
N LYS A 34 -5.06 -3.85 4.99
CA LYS A 34 -4.64 -3.66 6.39
C LYS A 34 -5.71 -4.05 7.40
N THR A 35 -6.92 -3.50 7.24
CA THR A 35 -8.08 -3.78 8.11
C THR A 35 -8.48 -5.25 8.06
N ALA A 36 -8.44 -5.87 6.88
CA ALA A 36 -8.72 -7.30 6.73
C ALA A 36 -7.68 -8.16 7.47
N LEU A 37 -6.39 -7.81 7.37
CA LEU A 37 -5.32 -8.48 8.11
C LEU A 37 -5.53 -8.37 9.62
N LEU A 38 -5.84 -7.17 10.13
CA LEU A 38 -6.05 -6.93 11.55
C LEU A 38 -7.28 -7.68 12.07
N ASN A 39 -8.41 -7.62 11.35
CA ASN A 39 -9.62 -8.34 11.73
C ASN A 39 -9.37 -9.86 11.80
N HIS A 40 -8.68 -10.41 10.79
CA HIS A 40 -8.33 -11.83 10.79
C HIS A 40 -7.37 -12.19 11.94
N PHE A 41 -6.39 -11.33 12.23
CA PHE A 41 -5.43 -11.56 13.31
C PHE A 41 -6.06 -11.56 14.70
N ILE A 42 -7.06 -10.69 14.95
CA ILE A 42 -7.67 -10.54 16.27
C ILE A 42 -8.92 -11.41 16.50
N GLU A 43 -9.37 -12.16 15.49
CA GLU A 43 -10.66 -12.88 15.47
C GLU A 43 -10.86 -13.79 16.70
N ASP A 44 -9.78 -14.42 17.18
CA ASP A 44 -9.77 -15.36 18.29
C ASP A 44 -9.01 -14.85 19.53
N LYS A 45 -8.70 -13.56 19.60
CA LYS A 45 -7.83 -12.96 20.64
C LYS A 45 -8.54 -11.84 21.41
N PRO A 46 -8.25 -11.67 22.72
CA PRO A 46 -8.71 -10.51 23.48
C PRO A 46 -8.23 -9.21 22.85
N ALA A 47 -9.15 -8.43 22.28
CA ALA A 47 -8.80 -7.24 21.54
C ALA A 47 -9.83 -6.12 21.72
N ILE A 48 -9.33 -4.89 21.78
CA ILE A 48 -10.09 -3.66 21.64
C ILE A 48 -9.73 -3.07 20.27
N TYR A 49 -10.72 -2.92 19.40
CA TYR A 49 -10.53 -2.36 18.07
C TYR A 49 -11.21 -1.00 17.98
N PHE A 50 -10.40 0.04 17.81
CA PHE A 50 -10.84 1.42 17.63
C PHE A 50 -10.42 1.91 16.25
N MET A 51 -11.38 2.45 15.48
CA MET A 51 -11.13 3.09 14.20
C MET A 51 -11.22 4.62 14.35
N GLY A 52 -10.12 5.31 14.08
CA GLY A 52 -10.09 6.78 14.01
C GLY A 52 -10.92 7.28 12.83
N VAL A 53 -11.72 8.31 13.07
CA VAL A 53 -12.55 8.94 12.04
C VAL A 53 -12.11 10.37 11.77
N GLU A 54 -12.32 10.85 10.55
CA GLU A 54 -12.07 12.24 10.18
C GLU A 54 -13.13 13.16 10.82
N SER A 55 -12.91 13.48 12.09
CA SER A 55 -13.80 14.26 12.92
C SER A 55 -13.00 14.96 14.03
N ASN A 56 -13.69 15.62 14.98
CA ASN A 56 -13.05 16.28 16.11
C ASN A 56 -12.56 15.30 17.19
N GLU A 57 -11.82 15.83 18.16
CA GLU A 57 -11.28 15.07 19.30
C GLU A 57 -12.36 14.39 20.12
N LYS A 58 -13.47 15.10 20.39
CA LYS A 58 -14.57 14.58 21.21
C LYS A 58 -15.18 13.33 20.61
N GLN A 59 -15.50 13.34 19.31
CA GLN A 59 -16.11 12.20 18.62
C GLN A 59 -15.16 10.97 18.61
N ASN A 60 -13.86 11.18 18.36
CA ASN A 60 -12.88 10.10 18.40
C ASN A 60 -12.73 9.53 19.83
N LEU A 61 -12.77 10.38 20.86
CA LEU A 61 -12.73 9.94 22.26
C LEU A 61 -13.99 9.15 22.65
N GLU A 62 -15.17 9.60 22.24
CA GLU A 62 -16.43 8.87 22.45
C GLU A 62 -16.39 7.48 21.80
N ASN A 63 -15.89 7.38 20.58
CA ASN A 63 -15.75 6.11 19.86
C ASN A 63 -14.76 5.17 20.57
N LEU A 64 -13.57 5.65 20.97
CA LEU A 64 -12.62 4.85 21.75
C LEU A 64 -13.22 4.42 23.09
N SER A 65 -13.91 5.33 23.78
CA SER A 65 -14.57 5.05 25.07
C SER A 65 -15.57 3.92 24.93
N ARG A 66 -16.39 3.94 23.89
CA ARG A 66 -17.37 2.88 23.61
C ARG A 66 -16.68 1.53 23.43
N CYS A 67 -15.62 1.45 22.61
CA CYS A 67 -14.89 0.20 22.41
C CYS A 67 -14.32 -0.37 23.72
N ILE A 68 -13.79 0.48 24.60
CA ILE A 68 -13.24 0.06 25.89
C ILE A 68 -14.37 -0.42 26.83
N LEU A 69 -15.48 0.31 26.88
CA LEU A 69 -16.62 -0.04 27.75
C LEU A 69 -17.31 -1.33 27.27
N GLU A 70 -17.47 -1.53 25.98
CA GLU A 70 -17.97 -2.78 25.40
C GLU A 70 -17.08 -3.97 25.79
N TYR A 71 -15.76 -3.83 25.71
CA TYR A 71 -14.83 -4.89 26.13
C TYR A 71 -14.92 -5.19 27.62
N THR A 72 -15.05 -4.16 28.47
CA THR A 72 -14.98 -4.34 29.95
C THR A 72 -16.30 -4.71 30.58
N SER A 73 -17.43 -4.22 30.09
CA SER A 73 -18.76 -4.38 30.68
C SER A 73 -19.73 -5.21 29.83
N GLY A 74 -19.40 -5.49 28.58
CA GLY A 74 -20.29 -6.16 27.64
C GLY A 74 -21.53 -5.33 27.24
N ILE A 75 -21.62 -4.07 27.68
CA ILE A 75 -22.77 -3.19 27.45
C ILE A 75 -22.24 -1.92 26.73
N SER A 76 -22.90 -1.56 25.66
CA SER A 76 -22.68 -0.26 25.02
C SER A 76 -23.27 0.82 25.96
N ALA A 77 -22.39 1.56 26.61
CA ALA A 77 -22.79 2.65 27.50
C ALA A 77 -22.53 4.00 26.82
N ASP A 78 -23.46 4.95 27.04
CA ASP A 78 -23.29 6.34 26.52
C ASP A 78 -22.26 7.16 27.32
N ASN A 79 -21.52 6.53 28.23
CA ASN A 79 -20.49 7.18 29.02
C ASN A 79 -19.18 7.28 28.23
N SER A 80 -18.54 8.43 28.29
CA SER A 80 -17.24 8.69 27.70
C SER A 80 -16.20 8.97 28.76
N PHE A 81 -14.95 8.56 28.52
CA PHE A 81 -13.82 8.99 29.33
C PHE A 81 -13.62 10.50 29.19
N LEU A 82 -13.03 11.11 30.22
CA LEU A 82 -12.77 12.57 30.22
C LEU A 82 -11.64 12.99 29.27
N SER A 83 -10.77 12.07 28.89
CA SER A 83 -9.63 12.34 28.00
C SER A 83 -9.10 11.04 27.37
N PHE A 84 -8.37 11.17 26.26
CA PHE A 84 -7.61 10.06 25.68
C PHE A 84 -6.63 9.45 26.68
N GLN A 85 -6.03 10.25 27.56
CA GLN A 85 -5.13 9.73 28.57
C GLN A 85 -5.86 8.79 29.53
N ALA A 86 -7.02 9.16 30.05
CA ALA A 86 -7.80 8.32 30.96
C ALA A 86 -8.27 7.03 30.28
N ALA A 87 -8.74 7.12 29.03
CA ALA A 87 -9.16 5.98 28.23
C ALA A 87 -8.03 4.98 28.00
N LEU A 88 -6.89 5.47 27.47
CA LEU A 88 -5.72 4.64 27.17
C LEU A 88 -5.07 4.07 28.43
N GLU A 89 -4.98 4.86 29.52
CA GLU A 89 -4.45 4.37 30.79
C GLU A 89 -5.28 3.21 31.36
N THR A 90 -6.60 3.20 31.13
CA THR A 90 -7.46 2.07 31.49
C THR A 90 -7.07 0.81 30.71
N VAL A 91 -6.81 0.92 29.41
CA VAL A 91 -6.35 -0.22 28.59
C VAL A 91 -5.00 -0.76 29.05
N PHE A 92 -4.04 0.13 29.38
CA PHE A 92 -2.74 -0.29 29.93
C PHE A 92 -2.91 -1.02 31.27
N LYS A 93 -3.80 -0.56 32.16
CA LYS A 93 -4.08 -1.23 33.45
C LYS A 93 -4.77 -2.60 33.30
N LEU A 94 -5.68 -2.73 32.33
CA LEU A 94 -6.29 -4.02 32.00
C LEU A 94 -5.21 -5.02 31.54
N SER A 95 -4.30 -4.57 30.71
CA SER A 95 -3.22 -5.42 30.16
C SER A 95 -2.11 -5.76 31.16
N GLU A 96 -2.08 -5.20 32.37
CA GLU A 96 -1.19 -5.69 33.44
C GLU A 96 -1.59 -7.10 33.91
N LYS A 97 -2.88 -7.47 33.81
CA LYS A 97 -3.42 -8.75 34.28
C LYS A 97 -3.39 -9.82 33.18
N GLU A 98 -3.77 -9.47 31.98
CA GLU A 98 -3.94 -10.40 30.87
C GLU A 98 -3.36 -9.84 29.57
N ARG A 99 -3.02 -10.74 28.62
CA ARG A 99 -2.63 -10.33 27.28
C ARG A 99 -3.79 -9.66 26.58
N LEU A 100 -3.59 -8.44 26.10
CA LEU A 100 -4.63 -7.64 25.45
C LEU A 100 -4.06 -6.98 24.20
N ILE A 101 -4.83 -6.95 23.12
CA ILE A 101 -4.51 -6.19 21.90
C ILE A 101 -5.32 -4.89 21.91
N LEU A 102 -4.65 -3.77 21.65
CA LEU A 102 -5.32 -2.51 21.28
C LEU A 102 -4.94 -2.17 19.85
N VAL A 103 -5.91 -2.21 18.94
CA VAL A 103 -5.78 -1.70 17.58
C VAL A 103 -6.31 -0.28 17.53
N ILE A 104 -5.49 0.65 17.04
CA ILE A 104 -5.92 1.98 16.62
C ILE A 104 -5.79 2.03 15.11
N ASP A 105 -6.85 1.66 14.41
CA ASP A 105 -6.89 1.73 12.94
C ASP A 105 -7.20 3.16 12.49
N GLU A 106 -6.71 3.55 11.32
CA GLU A 106 -6.72 4.92 10.81
C GLU A 106 -6.23 5.94 11.86
N TYR A 107 -5.15 5.57 12.58
CA TYR A 107 -4.48 6.41 13.58
C TYR A 107 -4.25 7.85 13.11
N PRO A 108 -3.88 8.13 11.83
CA PRO A 108 -3.71 9.50 11.35
C PRO A 108 -4.92 10.41 11.59
N TYR A 109 -6.14 9.92 11.50
CA TYR A 109 -7.34 10.74 11.77
C TYR A 109 -7.46 11.09 13.25
N ALA A 110 -7.33 10.11 14.14
CA ALA A 110 -7.38 10.34 15.58
C ALA A 110 -6.26 11.30 16.03
N ALA A 111 -5.03 11.14 15.51
CA ALA A 111 -3.89 11.97 15.87
C ALA A 111 -3.95 13.39 15.32
N ARG A 112 -4.59 13.61 14.16
CA ARG A 112 -4.88 14.97 13.65
C ARG A 112 -5.95 15.67 14.48
N ALA A 113 -6.94 14.92 14.96
CA ALA A 113 -8.01 15.45 15.81
C ALA A 113 -7.49 15.81 17.21
N SER A 114 -6.60 14.99 17.80
CA SER A 114 -5.99 15.22 19.11
C SER A 114 -4.47 15.34 19.01
N LYS A 115 -3.96 16.57 19.04
CA LYS A 115 -2.52 16.85 18.95
C LYS A 115 -1.71 16.24 20.09
N SER A 116 -2.36 15.95 21.23
CA SER A 116 -1.73 15.35 22.39
C SER A 116 -1.64 13.83 22.34
N LEU A 117 -2.36 13.16 21.43
CA LEU A 117 -2.49 11.70 21.40
C LEU A 117 -1.15 10.97 21.32
N ALA A 118 -0.25 11.42 20.42
CA ALA A 118 1.07 10.82 20.26
C ALA A 118 1.92 10.95 21.55
N SER A 119 1.93 12.13 22.19
CA SER A 119 2.64 12.37 23.46
C SER A 119 2.01 11.64 24.64
N THR A 120 0.70 11.48 24.64
CA THR A 120 -0.04 10.68 25.62
C THR A 120 0.36 9.20 25.51
N LEU A 121 0.37 8.65 24.32
CA LEU A 121 0.85 7.28 24.07
C LEU A 121 2.31 7.13 24.50
N GLN A 122 3.18 8.09 24.18
CA GLN A 122 4.56 8.09 24.60
C GLN A 122 4.68 7.98 26.14
N LEU A 123 3.98 8.85 26.87
CA LEU A 123 4.01 8.87 28.34
C LEU A 123 3.52 7.54 28.92
N LEU A 124 2.43 6.97 28.40
CA LEU A 124 1.87 5.73 28.88
C LEU A 124 2.76 4.53 28.58
N ILE A 125 3.34 4.46 27.37
CA ILE A 125 4.32 3.42 27.01
C ILE A 125 5.49 3.46 27.98
N ASP A 126 6.10 4.62 28.19
CA ASP A 126 7.27 4.77 29.07
C ASP A 126 6.95 4.40 30.54
N ARG A 127 5.71 4.61 30.97
CA ARG A 127 5.26 4.27 32.34
C ARG A 127 4.92 2.79 32.54
N TYR A 128 4.36 2.15 31.51
CA TYR A 128 3.71 0.84 31.68
C TYR A 128 4.41 -0.32 30.97
N LYS A 129 5.34 -0.07 30.00
CA LYS A 129 5.94 -1.12 29.17
C LYS A 129 6.56 -2.28 29.92
N ASP A 130 7.12 -2.03 31.11
CA ASP A 130 7.84 -3.07 31.88
C ASP A 130 6.89 -4.00 32.67
N ARG A 131 5.59 -3.70 32.75
CA ARG A 131 4.60 -4.46 33.52
C ARG A 131 3.32 -4.78 32.75
N SER A 132 3.12 -4.17 31.60
CA SER A 132 1.95 -4.37 30.74
C SER A 132 2.22 -5.48 29.73
N LYS A 133 1.22 -6.29 29.49
CA LYS A 133 1.17 -7.29 28.41
C LYS A 133 0.40 -6.77 27.20
N LEU A 134 0.32 -5.46 27.00
CA LEU A 134 -0.39 -4.85 25.89
C LEU A 134 0.37 -5.08 24.58
N MET A 135 -0.35 -5.52 23.55
CA MET A 135 0.08 -5.39 22.18
C MET A 135 -0.66 -4.21 21.53
N LEU A 136 0.03 -3.08 21.45
CA LEU A 136 -0.49 -1.87 20.80
C LEU A 136 -0.19 -1.94 19.30
N ILE A 137 -1.20 -1.80 18.45
CA ILE A 137 -1.06 -1.74 17.00
C ILE A 137 -1.59 -0.40 16.51
N LEU A 138 -0.71 0.45 15.99
CA LEU A 138 -1.11 1.65 15.25
C LEU A 138 -1.14 1.33 13.75
N CYS A 139 -2.31 1.47 13.16
CA CYS A 139 -2.52 1.24 11.73
C CYS A 139 -2.88 2.55 11.02
N GLY A 140 -2.37 2.73 9.80
CA GLY A 140 -2.70 3.91 9.01
C GLY A 140 -2.50 3.72 7.52
N SER A 141 -3.39 4.34 6.74
CA SER A 141 -3.35 4.33 5.28
C SER A 141 -2.53 5.50 4.71
N SER A 142 -2.43 6.62 5.42
CA SER A 142 -1.62 7.76 4.99
C SER A 142 -0.13 7.48 5.18
N MET A 143 0.54 7.06 4.10
CA MET A 143 1.96 6.68 4.09
C MET A 143 2.85 7.79 4.63
N SER A 144 2.72 9.01 4.08
CA SER A 144 3.51 10.18 4.50
C SER A 144 3.31 10.51 5.97
N TYR A 145 2.06 10.46 6.46
CA TYR A 145 1.79 10.72 7.87
C TYR A 145 2.47 9.69 8.78
N MET A 146 2.38 8.41 8.44
CA MET A 146 3.00 7.35 9.25
C MET A 146 4.53 7.46 9.23
N GLU A 147 5.12 7.75 8.09
CA GLU A 147 6.58 7.92 7.95
C GLU A 147 7.08 9.18 8.68
N ASP A 148 6.38 10.34 8.54
CA ASP A 148 6.82 11.62 9.07
C ASP A 148 6.47 11.85 10.55
N HIS A 149 5.35 11.31 11.03
CA HIS A 149 4.80 11.62 12.37
C HIS A 149 4.83 10.45 13.36
N VAL A 150 5.02 9.21 12.89
CA VAL A 150 5.12 8.03 13.76
C VAL A 150 6.52 7.44 13.74
N LEU A 151 7.11 7.27 12.55
CA LEU A 151 8.37 6.57 12.35
C LEU A 151 9.60 7.49 12.36
N ALA A 152 9.43 8.78 12.06
CA ALA A 152 10.53 9.74 11.97
C ALA A 152 11.23 9.94 13.30
N TYR A 153 12.55 10.22 13.24
CA TYR A 153 13.44 10.43 14.40
C TYR A 153 12.90 11.46 15.43
N LYS A 154 12.21 12.50 14.96
CA LYS A 154 11.66 13.57 15.81
C LYS A 154 10.24 13.27 16.34
N ALA A 155 9.63 12.16 15.93
CA ALA A 155 8.29 11.81 16.37
C ALA A 155 8.27 11.34 17.83
N PRO A 156 7.23 11.67 18.64
CA PRO A 156 7.13 11.26 20.04
C PRO A 156 7.26 9.74 20.25
N LEU A 157 6.77 8.93 19.29
CA LEU A 157 6.78 7.48 19.36
C LEU A 157 8.05 6.83 18.82
N TYR A 158 9.00 7.62 18.30
CA TYR A 158 10.27 7.10 17.78
C TYR A 158 11.03 6.29 18.85
N GLY A 159 11.61 5.16 18.43
CA GLY A 159 12.41 4.28 19.31
C GLY A 159 11.60 3.42 20.29
N ARG A 160 10.25 3.49 20.28
CA ARG A 160 9.38 2.70 21.17
C ARG A 160 8.73 1.51 20.49
N ARG A 161 8.71 1.51 19.14
CA ARG A 161 8.16 0.38 18.38
C ARG A 161 9.03 -0.86 18.53
N THR A 162 8.39 -2.01 18.67
CA THR A 162 9.02 -3.34 18.68
C THR A 162 8.99 -3.98 17.28
N ALA A 163 7.99 -3.60 16.47
CA ALA A 163 7.91 -4.03 15.08
C ALA A 163 7.31 -2.95 14.15
N GLN A 164 7.67 -3.06 12.88
CA GLN A 164 7.15 -2.21 11.82
C GLN A 164 6.84 -3.08 10.61
N ILE A 165 5.59 -3.02 10.15
CA ILE A 165 5.09 -3.78 9.00
C ILE A 165 4.58 -2.79 7.96
N LYS A 166 5.28 -2.71 6.83
CA LYS A 166 4.79 -2.00 5.63
C LYS A 166 4.05 -3.01 4.77
N LEU A 167 2.72 -2.91 4.74
CA LEU A 167 1.90 -3.82 3.95
C LEU A 167 1.91 -3.37 2.50
N LEU A 168 2.43 -4.24 1.64
CA LEU A 168 2.50 -4.03 0.19
C LEU A 168 1.33 -4.73 -0.51
N PRO A 169 1.01 -4.40 -1.77
CA PRO A 169 0.16 -5.23 -2.61
C PRO A 169 0.66 -6.69 -2.64
N PHE A 170 -0.20 -7.62 -2.97
CA PHE A 170 0.18 -9.03 -3.18
C PHE A 170 1.19 -9.17 -4.32
N ASP A 171 2.07 -10.14 -4.20
CA ASP A 171 2.88 -10.58 -5.32
C ASP A 171 2.05 -11.37 -6.34
N PHE A 172 2.68 -11.81 -7.42
CA PHE A 172 1.99 -12.57 -8.46
C PHE A 172 1.42 -13.89 -7.93
N GLU A 173 2.16 -14.59 -7.07
CA GLU A 173 1.71 -15.89 -6.54
C GLU A 173 0.52 -15.74 -5.59
N GLU A 174 0.57 -14.79 -4.68
CA GLU A 174 -0.55 -14.47 -3.80
C GLU A 174 -1.79 -14.06 -4.63
N THR A 175 -1.58 -13.24 -5.68
CA THR A 175 -2.64 -12.83 -6.61
C THR A 175 -3.26 -14.01 -7.35
N CYS A 176 -2.46 -15.00 -7.77
CA CYS A 176 -2.97 -16.19 -8.44
C CYS A 176 -3.95 -17.01 -7.59
N ARG A 177 -3.88 -16.90 -6.26
CA ARG A 177 -4.81 -17.60 -5.35
C ARG A 177 -6.22 -17.00 -5.36
N TYR A 178 -6.38 -15.78 -5.87
CA TYR A 178 -7.72 -15.17 -6.07
C TYR A 178 -8.49 -15.78 -7.21
N PHE A 179 -7.80 -16.29 -8.24
CA PHE A 179 -8.40 -16.71 -9.50
C PHE A 179 -8.33 -18.23 -9.64
N GLY A 180 -9.46 -18.90 -9.38
CA GLY A 180 -9.58 -20.35 -9.50
C GLY A 180 -9.76 -20.82 -10.94
N ASN A 181 -10.49 -20.05 -11.75
CA ASN A 181 -10.93 -20.44 -13.09
C ASN A 181 -10.02 -19.95 -14.22
N PHE A 182 -9.18 -18.93 -13.98
CA PHE A 182 -8.25 -18.45 -14.98
C PHE A 182 -7.09 -19.42 -15.23
N SER A 183 -6.69 -19.54 -16.49
CA SER A 183 -5.41 -20.14 -16.88
C SER A 183 -4.22 -19.32 -16.32
N ASN A 184 -3.01 -19.87 -16.36
CA ASN A 184 -1.82 -19.15 -15.90
C ASN A 184 -1.55 -17.88 -16.71
N GLU A 185 -1.85 -17.89 -18.02
CA GLU A 185 -1.73 -16.73 -18.88
C GLU A 185 -2.73 -15.64 -18.49
N GLU A 186 -4.01 -15.99 -18.31
CA GLU A 186 -5.04 -15.06 -17.86
C GLU A 186 -4.75 -14.48 -16.49
N LYS A 187 -4.21 -15.29 -15.54
CA LYS A 187 -3.74 -14.80 -14.24
C LYS A 187 -2.62 -13.77 -14.38
N ALA A 188 -1.67 -14.01 -15.28
CA ALA A 188 -0.59 -13.05 -15.54
C ALA A 188 -1.13 -11.75 -16.14
N ILE A 189 -2.08 -11.83 -17.08
CA ILE A 189 -2.71 -10.65 -17.67
C ILE A 189 -3.53 -9.90 -16.60
N ALA A 190 -4.35 -10.59 -15.80
CA ALA A 190 -5.12 -9.98 -14.72
C ALA A 190 -4.20 -9.24 -13.72
N TYR A 191 -3.10 -9.88 -13.31
CA TYR A 191 -2.07 -9.23 -12.49
C TYR A 191 -1.46 -8.01 -13.18
N GLY A 192 -1.19 -8.10 -14.48
CA GLY A 192 -0.69 -7.00 -15.27
C GLY A 192 -1.64 -5.80 -15.35
N ILE A 193 -2.96 -6.06 -15.29
CA ILE A 193 -4.00 -5.03 -15.42
C ILE A 193 -4.30 -4.35 -14.08
N VAL A 194 -4.50 -5.11 -13.00
CA VAL A 194 -4.96 -4.58 -11.70
C VAL A 194 -3.90 -4.65 -10.60
N GLY A 195 -2.78 -5.30 -10.86
CA GLY A 195 -1.75 -5.53 -9.83
C GLY A 195 -2.20 -6.48 -8.74
N GLY A 196 -1.53 -6.42 -7.59
CA GLY A 196 -1.81 -7.26 -6.43
C GLY A 196 -2.61 -6.55 -5.32
N THR A 197 -3.27 -5.42 -5.60
CA THR A 197 -4.07 -4.72 -4.60
C THR A 197 -5.39 -5.46 -4.38
N PRO A 198 -5.68 -6.00 -3.17
CA PRO A 198 -6.86 -6.84 -2.92
C PRO A 198 -8.17 -6.24 -3.39
N GLN A 199 -8.39 -4.95 -3.13
CA GLN A 199 -9.62 -4.25 -3.55
C GLN A 199 -9.80 -4.21 -5.07
N TYR A 200 -8.70 -4.17 -5.82
CA TYR A 200 -8.74 -4.17 -7.28
C TYR A 200 -8.96 -5.59 -7.82
N LEU A 201 -8.38 -6.60 -7.17
CA LEU A 201 -8.60 -8.01 -7.52
C LEU A 201 -10.08 -8.41 -7.40
N LEU A 202 -10.80 -7.86 -6.42
CA LEU A 202 -12.24 -8.08 -6.25
C LEU A 202 -13.09 -7.54 -7.41
N GLN A 203 -12.55 -6.67 -8.27
CA GLN A 203 -13.25 -6.15 -9.45
C GLN A 203 -13.13 -7.09 -10.66
N ILE A 204 -12.27 -8.09 -10.59
CA ILE A 204 -12.05 -9.08 -11.65
C ILE A 204 -12.92 -10.31 -11.37
N ASN A 205 -13.66 -10.74 -12.37
CA ASN A 205 -14.48 -11.96 -12.33
C ASN A 205 -13.84 -13.03 -13.21
N ASP A 206 -13.31 -14.08 -12.60
CA ASP A 206 -12.62 -15.17 -13.29
C ASP A 206 -13.57 -16.18 -14.00
N ASN A 207 -14.87 -15.90 -14.01
CA ASN A 207 -15.85 -16.58 -14.88
C ASN A 207 -16.06 -15.84 -16.22
N LEU A 208 -15.49 -14.64 -16.38
CA LEU A 208 -15.55 -13.85 -17.60
C LEU A 208 -14.18 -13.87 -18.29
N SER A 209 -14.17 -13.62 -19.59
CA SER A 209 -12.91 -13.45 -20.35
C SER A 209 -12.13 -12.23 -19.88
N ILE A 210 -10.83 -12.19 -20.16
CA ILE A 210 -9.99 -11.01 -19.90
C ILE A 210 -10.52 -9.76 -20.63
N GLU A 211 -11.02 -9.93 -21.87
CA GLU A 211 -11.66 -8.86 -22.62
C GLU A 211 -12.85 -8.25 -21.87
N GLU A 212 -13.78 -9.09 -21.40
CA GLU A 212 -14.96 -8.65 -20.66
C GLU A 212 -14.57 -7.97 -19.36
N ASN A 213 -13.58 -8.51 -18.63
CA ASN A 213 -13.07 -7.88 -17.42
C ASN A 213 -12.48 -6.49 -17.70
N ILE A 214 -11.65 -6.33 -18.73
CA ILE A 214 -11.09 -5.03 -19.12
C ILE A 214 -12.22 -4.03 -19.45
N LYS A 215 -13.20 -4.45 -20.26
CA LYS A 215 -14.32 -3.57 -20.64
C LYS A 215 -15.12 -3.14 -19.41
N ASN A 216 -15.45 -4.06 -18.53
CA ASN A 216 -16.29 -3.81 -17.36
C ASN A 216 -15.57 -2.99 -16.28
N THR A 217 -14.25 -3.05 -16.19
CA THR A 217 -13.48 -2.38 -15.12
C THR A 217 -12.88 -1.03 -15.55
N PHE A 218 -12.39 -0.92 -16.79
CA PHE A 218 -11.67 0.27 -17.26
C PHE A 218 -12.39 1.05 -18.35
N PHE A 219 -13.32 0.42 -19.09
CA PHE A 219 -14.02 1.08 -20.19
C PHE A 219 -15.52 1.27 -19.92
N GLU A 220 -15.90 1.13 -18.65
CA GLU A 220 -17.23 1.45 -18.15
C GLU A 220 -17.12 2.62 -17.16
N PRO A 221 -17.67 3.82 -17.49
CA PRO A 221 -17.53 5.02 -16.64
C PRO A 221 -18.11 4.87 -15.23
N THR A 222 -19.04 3.93 -15.03
CA THR A 222 -19.63 3.65 -13.71
C THR A 222 -18.77 2.71 -12.86
N SER A 223 -17.71 2.13 -13.43
CA SER A 223 -16.79 1.25 -12.72
C SER A 223 -15.88 2.02 -11.76
N THR A 224 -15.63 1.43 -10.59
CA THR A 224 -14.72 1.99 -9.58
C THR A 224 -13.31 2.22 -10.12
N LEU A 225 -12.77 1.31 -10.95
CA LEU A 225 -11.40 1.42 -11.45
C LEU A 225 -11.24 2.46 -12.57
N TYR A 226 -12.33 2.88 -13.20
CA TYR A 226 -12.28 3.93 -14.21
C TYR A 226 -11.78 5.27 -13.66
N GLU A 227 -12.17 5.64 -12.43
CA GLU A 227 -11.73 6.89 -11.79
C GLU A 227 -10.70 6.68 -10.67
N GLU A 228 -10.35 5.44 -10.35
CA GLU A 228 -9.52 5.12 -9.17
C GLU A 228 -8.18 5.84 -9.15
N PRO A 229 -7.38 5.97 -10.24
CA PRO A 229 -6.12 6.70 -10.20
C PRO A 229 -6.30 8.17 -9.80
N THR A 230 -7.34 8.80 -10.31
CA THR A 230 -7.67 10.20 -9.96
C THR A 230 -8.11 10.32 -8.51
N ASN A 231 -8.97 9.41 -8.05
CA ASN A 231 -9.49 9.42 -6.68
C ASN A 231 -8.40 9.12 -5.65
N LEU A 232 -7.51 8.16 -5.93
CA LEU A 232 -6.38 7.85 -5.07
C LEU A 232 -5.44 9.07 -4.94
N LEU A 233 -5.08 9.72 -6.03
CA LEU A 233 -4.23 10.91 -5.98
C LEU A 233 -4.89 12.04 -5.20
N LYS A 234 -6.18 12.32 -5.39
CA LYS A 234 -6.91 13.35 -4.61
C LYS A 234 -6.88 13.09 -3.10
N GLN A 235 -6.85 11.82 -2.69
CA GLN A 235 -6.85 11.42 -1.27
C GLN A 235 -5.44 11.45 -0.65
N GLU A 236 -4.42 11.11 -1.42
CA GLU A 236 -3.05 10.95 -0.91
C GLU A 236 -2.19 12.21 -1.03
N VAL A 237 -2.52 13.13 -1.96
CA VAL A 237 -1.68 14.29 -2.25
C VAL A 237 -2.48 15.60 -2.33
N ARG A 238 -1.79 16.72 -2.03
CA ARG A 238 -2.43 18.04 -2.00
C ARG A 238 -2.66 18.67 -3.37
N GLU A 239 -1.78 18.38 -4.33
CA GLU A 239 -1.79 18.98 -5.69
C GLU A 239 -1.87 17.89 -6.76
N PRO A 240 -3.01 17.19 -6.90
CA PRO A 240 -3.12 16.01 -7.76
C PRO A 240 -2.77 16.27 -9.24
N ALA A 241 -2.97 17.49 -9.72
CA ALA A 241 -2.75 17.85 -11.11
C ALA A 241 -1.29 17.67 -11.56
N ILE A 242 -0.32 18.07 -10.73
CA ILE A 242 1.11 17.93 -11.04
C ILE A 242 1.51 16.45 -11.00
N TYR A 243 1.02 15.70 -10.01
CA TYR A 243 1.24 14.24 -9.95
C TYR A 243 0.70 13.54 -11.19
N THR A 244 -0.52 13.87 -11.62
CA THR A 244 -1.11 13.35 -12.86
C THR A 244 -0.26 13.68 -14.07
N ALA A 245 0.23 14.91 -14.21
CA ALA A 245 1.10 15.31 -15.32
C ALA A 245 2.41 14.51 -15.33
N ILE A 246 3.03 14.28 -14.17
CA ILE A 246 4.26 13.48 -14.04
C ILE A 246 4.00 12.02 -14.43
N ILE A 247 2.93 11.39 -13.92
CA ILE A 247 2.59 10.00 -14.25
C ILE A 247 2.29 9.88 -15.75
N THR A 248 1.55 10.82 -16.32
CA THR A 248 1.25 10.86 -17.76
C THR A 248 2.54 10.99 -18.59
N ALA A 249 3.48 11.84 -18.18
CA ALA A 249 4.77 11.94 -18.86
C ALA A 249 5.52 10.60 -18.86
N ILE A 250 5.57 9.91 -17.69
CA ILE A 250 6.22 8.59 -17.59
C ILE A 250 5.49 7.55 -18.45
N ALA A 251 4.15 7.52 -18.42
CA ALA A 251 3.33 6.60 -19.20
C ALA A 251 3.52 6.77 -20.72
N THR A 252 3.85 8.00 -21.15
CA THR A 252 4.12 8.34 -22.56
C THR A 252 5.59 8.22 -22.94
N GLY A 253 6.45 7.63 -22.09
CA GLY A 253 7.81 7.23 -22.41
C GLY A 253 8.93 8.17 -21.90
N TYR A 254 8.60 9.27 -21.22
CA TYR A 254 9.61 10.14 -20.60
C TYR A 254 10.09 9.51 -19.30
N SER A 255 11.30 8.98 -19.28
CA SER A 255 11.79 8.19 -18.15
C SER A 255 12.86 8.89 -17.30
N ARG A 256 13.59 9.86 -17.88
CA ARG A 256 14.64 10.59 -17.18
C ARG A 256 14.10 11.84 -16.50
N MET A 257 14.68 12.21 -15.36
CA MET A 257 14.28 13.40 -14.60
C MET A 257 14.18 14.66 -15.46
N SER A 258 15.18 14.92 -16.33
CA SER A 258 15.21 16.09 -17.20
C SER A 258 14.10 16.07 -18.26
N GLU A 259 13.78 14.90 -18.77
CA GLU A 259 12.71 14.70 -19.75
C GLU A 259 11.33 14.94 -19.11
N ILE A 260 11.12 14.35 -17.92
CA ILE A 260 9.88 14.50 -17.15
C ILE A 260 9.67 15.98 -16.79
N SER A 261 10.67 16.65 -16.21
CA SER A 261 10.55 18.05 -15.81
C SER A 261 10.28 18.96 -17.00
N SER A 262 10.95 18.75 -18.13
CA SER A 262 10.70 19.48 -19.37
C SER A 262 9.29 19.25 -19.92
N LYS A 263 8.79 18.00 -19.87
CA LYS A 263 7.45 17.63 -20.35
C LYS A 263 6.33 18.22 -19.47
N VAL A 264 6.53 18.24 -18.16
CA VAL A 264 5.58 18.77 -17.18
C VAL A 264 5.62 20.30 -17.13
N GLY A 265 6.75 20.93 -17.50
CA GLY A 265 6.94 22.37 -17.43
C GLY A 265 7.31 22.89 -16.04
N GLU A 266 7.82 21.99 -15.16
CA GLU A 266 8.21 22.31 -13.80
C GLU A 266 9.72 22.22 -13.60
N GLU A 267 10.26 22.92 -12.59
CA GLU A 267 11.66 22.82 -12.23
C GLU A 267 12.05 21.41 -11.74
N THR A 268 13.26 20.97 -12.02
CA THR A 268 13.77 19.64 -11.64
C THR A 268 13.73 19.36 -10.14
N ASN A 269 13.99 20.37 -9.29
CA ASN A 269 13.89 20.25 -7.83
C ASN A 269 12.44 20.01 -7.36
N VAL A 270 11.47 20.68 -8.00
CA VAL A 270 10.04 20.52 -7.76
C VAL A 270 9.62 19.09 -8.15
N CYS A 271 9.92 18.69 -9.41
CA CYS A 271 9.64 17.33 -9.87
C CYS A 271 10.28 16.24 -9.01
N THR A 272 11.48 16.49 -8.47
CA THR A 272 12.15 15.54 -7.55
C THR A 272 11.32 15.27 -6.29
N SER A 273 10.70 16.31 -5.72
CA SER A 273 9.84 16.15 -4.54
C SER A 273 8.59 15.32 -4.85
N TYR A 274 7.91 15.63 -5.95
CA TYR A 274 6.73 14.88 -6.39
C TYR A 274 7.05 13.43 -6.73
N LEU A 275 8.15 13.17 -7.43
CA LEU A 275 8.59 11.81 -7.76
C LEU A 275 8.96 11.01 -6.51
N ARG A 276 9.58 11.63 -5.51
CA ARG A 276 9.85 10.96 -4.22
C ARG A 276 8.57 10.50 -3.54
N ASN A 277 7.53 11.33 -3.54
CA ASN A 277 6.24 10.97 -2.98
C ASN A 277 5.58 9.84 -3.78
N LEU A 278 5.62 9.87 -5.12
CA LEU A 278 5.11 8.78 -5.96
C LEU A 278 5.84 7.46 -5.72
N VAL A 279 7.14 7.51 -5.47
CA VAL A 279 7.95 6.33 -5.11
C VAL A 279 7.56 5.83 -3.71
N SER A 280 7.36 6.72 -2.73
CA SER A 280 6.88 6.33 -1.40
C SER A 280 5.51 5.65 -1.46
N LEU A 281 4.60 6.16 -2.31
CA LEU A 281 3.28 5.58 -2.55
C LEU A 281 3.32 4.25 -3.34
N GLY A 282 4.47 3.85 -3.90
CA GLY A 282 4.59 2.65 -4.73
C GLY A 282 3.89 2.76 -6.09
N ILE A 283 3.65 3.99 -6.58
CA ILE A 283 3.09 4.23 -7.92
C ILE A 283 4.18 4.26 -8.97
N VAL A 284 5.32 4.83 -8.64
CA VAL A 284 6.50 4.96 -9.52
C VAL A 284 7.70 4.30 -8.85
N THR A 285 8.55 3.66 -9.62
CA THR A 285 9.86 3.21 -9.19
C THR A 285 10.97 4.00 -9.86
N LYS A 286 12.11 4.12 -9.16
CA LYS A 286 13.34 4.69 -9.71
C LYS A 286 14.35 3.57 -9.85
N GLU A 287 14.75 3.27 -11.07
CA GLU A 287 15.76 2.28 -11.38
C GLU A 287 17.09 2.94 -11.75
N THR A 288 18.17 2.30 -11.38
CA THR A 288 19.54 2.68 -11.73
C THR A 288 20.20 1.47 -12.40
N PRO A 289 21.01 1.65 -13.44
CA PRO A 289 21.70 0.51 -14.06
C PRO A 289 22.42 -0.35 -13.03
N TYR A 290 22.30 -1.67 -13.13
CA TYR A 290 22.92 -2.60 -12.20
C TYR A 290 24.41 -2.34 -12.06
N GLY A 291 24.93 -2.28 -10.83
CA GLY A 291 26.33 -1.99 -10.54
C GLY A 291 26.71 -0.50 -10.52
N GLU A 292 25.81 0.43 -10.92
CA GLU A 292 26.06 1.88 -10.83
C GLU A 292 25.46 2.48 -9.54
N LYS A 293 26.24 3.33 -8.85
CA LYS A 293 25.75 4.12 -7.71
C LYS A 293 25.19 5.44 -8.21
N ALA A 294 23.90 5.73 -7.91
CA ALA A 294 23.24 7.03 -8.13
C ALA A 294 23.68 7.76 -9.41
N SER A 295 23.34 7.23 -10.58
CA SER A 295 23.81 7.76 -11.85
C SER A 295 22.81 8.72 -12.50
N LYS A 296 23.31 9.62 -13.36
CA LYS A 296 22.50 10.44 -14.26
C LYS A 296 21.67 9.58 -15.25
N LYS A 297 21.96 8.28 -15.31
CA LYS A 297 21.26 7.29 -16.14
C LYS A 297 20.03 6.69 -15.43
N SER A 298 19.73 7.07 -14.18
CA SER A 298 18.52 6.60 -13.51
C SER A 298 17.27 6.96 -14.28
N ILE A 299 16.33 6.03 -14.36
CA ILE A 299 15.04 6.16 -15.00
C ILE A 299 13.90 5.98 -14.00
N TYR A 300 12.77 6.58 -14.32
CA TYR A 300 11.52 6.42 -13.59
C TYR A 300 10.54 5.64 -14.46
N SER A 301 9.81 4.73 -13.85
CA SER A 301 8.75 3.97 -14.49
C SER A 301 7.56 3.79 -13.57
N ILE A 302 6.37 3.57 -14.11
CA ILE A 302 5.19 3.25 -13.32
C ILE A 302 5.36 1.83 -12.80
N ASP A 303 5.31 1.67 -11.46
CA ASP A 303 5.45 0.40 -10.77
C ASP A 303 4.11 -0.30 -10.57
N ASP A 304 3.10 0.46 -10.17
CA ASP A 304 1.74 -0.05 -10.00
C ASP A 304 1.12 -0.43 -11.34
N ASN A 305 0.76 -1.71 -11.49
CA ASN A 305 0.22 -2.24 -12.75
C ASN A 305 -1.11 -1.61 -13.13
N MET A 306 -2.02 -1.35 -12.17
CA MET A 306 -3.31 -0.72 -12.44
C MET A 306 -3.11 0.70 -12.97
N PHE A 307 -2.22 1.49 -12.35
CA PHE A 307 -1.86 2.81 -12.85
C PHE A 307 -1.22 2.74 -14.24
N ARG A 308 -0.32 1.79 -14.45
CA ARG A 308 0.36 1.59 -15.75
C ARG A 308 -0.64 1.27 -16.85
N PHE A 309 -1.57 0.33 -16.62
CA PHE A 309 -2.62 -0.03 -17.58
C PHE A 309 -3.53 1.16 -17.84
N TRP A 310 -4.03 1.80 -16.80
CA TRP A 310 -4.96 2.92 -16.90
C TRP A 310 -4.35 4.10 -17.68
N TYR A 311 -3.16 4.57 -17.29
CA TYR A 311 -2.52 5.72 -17.93
C TYR A 311 -2.10 5.45 -19.39
N ARG A 312 -1.86 4.18 -19.73
CA ARG A 312 -1.53 3.79 -21.10
C ARG A 312 -2.75 3.77 -22.02
N PHE A 313 -3.90 3.30 -21.52
CA PHE A 313 -5.02 2.95 -22.40
C PHE A 313 -6.30 3.77 -22.16
N VAL A 314 -6.56 4.28 -20.96
CA VAL A 314 -7.83 4.95 -20.65
C VAL A 314 -7.86 6.41 -21.14
N PRO A 315 -6.89 7.30 -20.85
CA PRO A 315 -7.00 8.72 -21.15
C PRO A 315 -7.18 9.01 -22.64
N GLU A 316 -6.41 8.34 -23.52
CA GLU A 316 -6.49 8.52 -24.97
C GLU A 316 -7.82 8.06 -25.57
N ASN A 317 -8.52 7.17 -24.89
CA ASN A 317 -9.79 6.60 -25.32
C ASN A 317 -11.01 7.15 -24.55
N SER A 318 -10.81 8.11 -23.64
CA SER A 318 -11.85 8.61 -22.74
C SER A 318 -13.12 9.11 -23.46
N SER A 319 -12.96 9.78 -24.63
CA SER A 319 -14.09 10.23 -25.43
C SER A 319 -14.93 9.08 -26.03
N MET A 320 -14.32 7.95 -26.35
CA MET A 320 -15.03 6.76 -26.84
C MET A 320 -15.68 6.01 -25.68
N ILE A 321 -14.96 5.89 -24.55
CA ILE A 321 -15.44 5.24 -23.33
C ILE A 321 -16.71 5.96 -22.82
N SER A 322 -16.67 7.29 -22.72
CA SER A 322 -17.82 8.08 -22.26
C SER A 322 -19.07 7.98 -23.14
N ARG A 323 -18.91 7.49 -24.39
CA ARG A 323 -20.00 7.23 -25.34
C ARG A 323 -20.45 5.76 -25.37
N GLY A 324 -19.91 4.92 -24.46
CA GLY A 324 -20.26 3.50 -24.39
C GLY A 324 -19.63 2.64 -25.50
N ALA A 325 -18.52 3.08 -26.11
CA ALA A 325 -17.88 2.36 -27.21
C ALA A 325 -16.76 1.40 -26.72
N ALA A 326 -16.98 0.71 -25.60
CA ALA A 326 -15.99 -0.19 -24.97
C ALA A 326 -15.41 -1.25 -25.93
N ASP A 327 -16.25 -1.87 -26.78
CA ASP A 327 -15.82 -2.86 -27.76
C ASP A 327 -14.86 -2.27 -28.82
N LEU A 328 -15.09 -1.04 -29.25
CA LEU A 328 -14.20 -0.36 -30.20
C LEU A 328 -12.86 0.00 -29.54
N VAL A 329 -12.91 0.41 -28.28
CA VAL A 329 -11.70 0.71 -27.49
C VAL A 329 -10.88 -0.57 -27.31
N TYR A 330 -11.54 -1.68 -26.90
CA TYR A 330 -10.84 -2.95 -26.70
C TYR A 330 -10.13 -3.41 -27.97
N ARG A 331 -10.82 -3.47 -29.12
CA ARG A 331 -10.21 -3.84 -30.42
C ARG A 331 -9.02 -2.95 -30.81
N ARG A 332 -9.01 -1.68 -30.38
CA ARG A 332 -7.90 -0.77 -30.62
C ARG A 332 -6.68 -1.09 -29.75
N ILE A 333 -6.87 -1.50 -28.49
CA ILE A 333 -5.77 -1.75 -27.56
C ILE A 333 -5.26 -3.19 -27.57
N GLU A 334 -6.10 -4.15 -27.96
CA GLU A 334 -5.79 -5.59 -27.97
C GLU A 334 -4.43 -5.93 -28.60
N PRO A 335 -4.05 -5.38 -29.77
CA PRO A 335 -2.73 -5.65 -30.38
C PRO A 335 -1.53 -5.20 -29.53
N TYR A 336 -1.75 -4.29 -28.56
CA TYR A 336 -0.70 -3.74 -27.70
C TYR A 336 -0.62 -4.41 -26.31
N ILE A 337 -1.57 -5.30 -25.99
CA ILE A 337 -1.56 -5.97 -24.69
C ILE A 337 -0.33 -6.86 -24.53
N SER A 338 0.08 -7.58 -25.58
CA SER A 338 1.27 -8.44 -25.52
C SER A 338 2.54 -7.62 -25.24
N ASP A 339 2.74 -6.51 -25.93
CA ASP A 339 3.86 -5.59 -25.67
C ASP A 339 3.81 -5.01 -24.24
N TYR A 340 2.61 -4.60 -23.79
CA TYR A 340 2.40 -4.14 -22.44
C TYR A 340 2.81 -5.19 -21.39
N MET A 341 2.49 -6.46 -21.62
CA MET A 341 2.81 -7.58 -20.72
C MET A 341 4.29 -7.88 -20.64
N GLY A 342 5.13 -7.44 -21.57
CA GLY A 342 6.57 -7.68 -21.53
C GLY A 342 7.22 -7.23 -20.22
N LYS A 343 6.93 -6.00 -19.78
CA LYS A 343 7.45 -5.48 -18.50
C LYS A 343 6.81 -6.16 -17.28
N VAL A 344 5.54 -6.51 -17.35
CA VAL A 344 4.85 -7.25 -16.28
C VAL A 344 5.49 -8.62 -16.09
N PHE A 345 5.75 -9.32 -17.20
CA PHE A 345 6.36 -10.64 -17.17
C PHE A 345 7.80 -10.61 -16.63
N GLU A 346 8.58 -9.58 -16.96
CA GLU A 346 9.90 -9.37 -16.36
C GLU A 346 9.81 -9.29 -14.82
N GLU A 347 8.82 -8.57 -14.29
CA GLU A 347 8.64 -8.46 -12.85
C GLU A 347 8.17 -9.78 -12.21
N ILE A 348 7.27 -10.51 -12.88
CA ILE A 348 6.89 -11.86 -12.45
C ILE A 348 8.11 -12.80 -12.39
N CYS A 349 8.98 -12.73 -13.40
CA CYS A 349 10.22 -13.52 -13.42
C CYS A 349 11.15 -13.16 -12.26
N LYS A 350 11.30 -11.87 -11.93
CA LYS A 350 12.09 -11.42 -10.77
C LYS A 350 11.54 -11.98 -9.46
N GLN A 351 10.22 -11.90 -9.26
CA GLN A 351 9.56 -12.47 -8.07
C GLN A 351 9.79 -13.99 -7.99
N TYR A 352 9.67 -14.69 -9.11
CA TYR A 352 9.91 -16.13 -9.18
C TYR A 352 11.36 -16.50 -8.87
N LEU A 353 12.34 -15.77 -9.38
CA LEU A 353 13.77 -16.02 -9.08
C LEU A 353 14.06 -15.82 -7.59
N TRP A 354 13.54 -14.79 -6.97
CA TRP A 354 13.64 -14.60 -5.52
C TRP A 354 13.01 -15.75 -4.73
N LYS A 355 11.85 -16.25 -5.17
CA LYS A 355 11.21 -17.41 -4.55
C LYS A 355 12.09 -18.67 -4.65
N LEU A 356 12.67 -18.94 -5.81
CA LEU A 356 13.59 -20.06 -5.99
C LEU A 356 14.79 -19.96 -5.04
N LEU A 357 15.37 -18.76 -4.91
CA LEU A 357 16.48 -18.53 -3.99
C LEU A 357 16.08 -18.79 -2.54
N LEU A 358 14.97 -18.22 -2.08
CA LEU A 358 14.49 -18.35 -0.70
C LEU A 358 14.06 -19.78 -0.34
N SER A 359 13.60 -20.57 -1.32
CA SER A 359 13.28 -22.00 -1.14
C SER A 359 14.49 -22.93 -1.23
N GLY A 360 15.69 -22.40 -1.50
CA GLY A 360 16.89 -23.20 -1.72
C GLY A 360 16.90 -23.99 -3.04
N SER A 361 15.99 -23.65 -3.97
CA SER A 361 15.85 -24.35 -5.27
C SER A 361 16.56 -23.61 -6.41
N SER A 362 17.19 -22.48 -6.12
CA SER A 362 17.94 -21.72 -7.13
C SER A 362 19.25 -22.42 -7.49
N PRO A 363 19.58 -22.56 -8.79
CA PRO A 363 20.86 -23.13 -9.21
C PRO A 363 22.06 -22.24 -8.93
N ILE A 364 21.83 -20.96 -8.66
CA ILE A 364 22.84 -19.94 -8.32
C ILE A 364 22.39 -19.11 -7.13
N GLU A 365 23.32 -18.69 -6.28
CA GLU A 365 23.07 -17.71 -5.23
C GLU A 365 23.29 -16.30 -5.78
N PHE A 366 22.40 -15.40 -5.40
CA PHE A 366 22.49 -13.97 -5.74
C PHE A 366 21.96 -13.10 -4.60
N ASN A 367 22.50 -11.89 -4.47
CA ASN A 367 22.09 -10.93 -3.45
C ASN A 367 21.19 -9.82 -4.00
N SER A 368 21.14 -9.68 -5.33
CA SER A 368 20.31 -8.67 -5.99
C SER A 368 20.05 -9.05 -7.43
N LEU A 369 18.94 -8.56 -7.96
CA LEU A 369 18.55 -8.63 -9.36
C LEU A 369 18.33 -7.21 -9.87
N GLY A 370 18.81 -6.90 -11.05
CA GLY A 370 18.64 -5.58 -11.62
C GLY A 370 18.85 -5.60 -13.14
N ARG A 371 18.31 -4.58 -13.79
CA ARG A 371 18.53 -4.33 -15.22
C ARG A 371 19.81 -3.53 -15.40
N TRP A 372 20.48 -3.77 -16.51
CA TRP A 372 21.59 -2.95 -16.95
C TRP A 372 21.24 -2.34 -18.31
N TRP A 373 21.56 -1.06 -18.49
CA TRP A 373 21.45 -0.38 -19.77
C TRP A 373 22.60 0.60 -19.93
N GLY A 374 23.06 0.74 -21.15
CA GLY A 374 24.18 1.63 -21.45
C GLY A 374 24.56 1.60 -22.91
N ASN A 375 25.61 2.34 -23.24
CA ASN A 375 26.24 2.27 -24.56
C ASN A 375 27.28 1.16 -24.53
N ASP A 376 27.23 0.27 -25.50
CA ASP A 376 28.31 -0.67 -25.80
C ASP A 376 29.32 0.07 -26.73
N PRO A 377 30.51 0.44 -26.21
CA PRO A 377 31.51 1.15 -27.01
C PRO A 377 32.15 0.27 -28.10
N ILE A 378 32.08 -1.06 -27.94
CA ILE A 378 32.67 -2.01 -28.90
C ILE A 378 31.76 -2.14 -30.11
N ASN A 379 30.49 -2.43 -29.89
CA ASN A 379 29.52 -2.62 -30.96
C ASN A 379 28.83 -1.31 -31.39
N LYS A 380 29.14 -0.17 -30.75
CA LYS A 380 28.57 1.17 -31.00
C LYS A 380 27.04 1.18 -31.00
N CYS A 381 26.41 0.39 -30.13
CA CYS A 381 24.96 0.28 -29.97
C CYS A 381 24.54 0.55 -28.50
N GLN A 382 23.28 0.87 -28.33
CA GLN A 382 22.66 0.79 -26.98
C GLN A 382 22.37 -0.68 -26.67
N ALA A 383 22.78 -1.13 -25.48
CA ALA A 383 22.47 -2.45 -24.96
C ALA A 383 21.62 -2.32 -23.69
N GLU A 384 20.66 -3.22 -23.57
CA GLU A 384 19.79 -3.38 -22.40
C GLU A 384 19.81 -4.83 -21.93
#